data_a2cf16d7c972fdc4694662793db09572
#
_entry.id   a2cf16d7c972fdc4694662793db09572
#
_cell.length_a   1.000
_cell.length_b   1.000
_cell.length_c   1.000
_cell.angle_alpha   90.00
_cell.angle_beta   90.00
_cell.angle_gamma   90.00
#
_symmetry.space_group_name_H-M   'P 1'
#
loop_
_entity.id
_entity.type
_entity.pdbx_description
1 polymer ?
#
loop_
_entity_poly.entity_id
_entity_poly.type
_entity_poly.pdbx_seq_one_letter_code
_entity_poly.pdbx_strand_id
1 'polypeptide(L)'
;SAASEEHAQGEEKFDAGKMIVDHITDAHDWHLWGHGHSAVSVPLPVILKSEQGLHFFMSSAFHHDNDGKHVVDHNGERFVRYHNRIYIAGTSADAEGRFVSVNEKGEASNVAPLDFSITKNVAALLFSVILLLWIFLSVAKAYRRREGQAPKGLQSLIEPLIIFVRDEIAKPSIGAKHMKYMPYLLTVFFFIWINNLLGLIPIIPGGANLTGNIAVTMTLALITFIITTVSANKHYWRHVFAMPGVPVGVLVLLTPIELLGVFLRPFVLMIRLFANITAGHIIALSFFSLIFIFGEMSTGLGLGVSVFSVAFVVFMSLLELLVAFLQAFVFTLLSAIYFGSAVEEHDHHHEDEHGHAHVEEAAIV
;
A
#
# COMPACT_ATOMS: atom_id res chain seq x y z
N SER A 1 19.47 30.95 -46.78
CA SER A 1 20.28 30.61 -45.59
C SER A 1 19.63 31.15 -44.28
N ALA A 2 18.35 30.90 -44.13
CA ALA A 2 17.60 31.21 -42.91
C ALA A 2 16.48 30.15 -42.63
N ALA A 3 16.71 28.94 -43.12
CA ALA A 3 15.72 27.84 -42.98
C ALA A 3 16.33 26.53 -42.44
N SER A 4 17.46 26.63 -41.72
CA SER A 4 18.17 25.43 -41.18
C SER A 4 18.53 25.53 -39.68
N GLU A 5 17.95 26.47 -38.94
CA GLU A 5 18.20 26.63 -37.50
C GLU A 5 17.01 26.29 -36.57
N GLU A 6 15.93 25.75 -37.13
CA GLU A 6 14.69 25.54 -36.35
C GLU A 6 14.44 24.06 -35.93
N HIS A 7 15.43 23.15 -36.05
CA HIS A 7 15.29 21.74 -35.69
C HIS A 7 16.41 21.20 -34.82
N ALA A 8 16.86 22.00 -33.85
CA ALA A 8 17.70 21.51 -32.76
C ALA A 8 17.00 21.70 -31.40
N GLN A 9 15.73 21.33 -31.27
CA GLN A 9 15.19 20.94 -29.97
C GLN A 9 15.76 19.57 -29.70
N GLY A 10 16.76 19.51 -28.80
CA GLY A 10 17.39 18.26 -28.40
C GLY A 10 16.32 17.29 -27.93
N GLU A 11 16.19 16.14 -28.59
CA GLU A 11 15.42 15.02 -28.10
C GLU A 11 15.98 14.68 -26.71
N GLU A 12 15.20 14.97 -25.69
CA GLU A 12 15.51 14.58 -24.30
C GLU A 12 15.68 13.06 -24.30
N LYS A 13 16.91 12.57 -24.08
CA LYS A 13 17.18 11.13 -24.02
C LYS A 13 16.27 10.49 -23.00
N PHE A 14 15.66 9.36 -23.35
CA PHE A 14 14.80 8.60 -22.48
C PHE A 14 15.53 8.19 -21.20
N ASP A 15 15.09 8.72 -20.04
CA ASP A 15 15.61 8.38 -18.71
C ASP A 15 14.66 7.37 -18.03
N ALA A 16 15.06 6.09 -18.10
CA ALA A 16 14.31 5.00 -17.49
C ALA A 16 14.22 5.15 -15.96
N GLY A 17 15.26 5.67 -15.31
CA GLY A 17 15.28 5.85 -13.86
C GLY A 17 14.25 6.89 -13.41
N LYS A 18 14.23 8.05 -14.09
CA LYS A 18 13.25 9.11 -13.83
C LYS A 18 11.83 8.60 -14.07
N MET A 19 11.58 7.89 -15.17
CA MET A 19 10.26 7.32 -15.48
C MET A 19 9.77 6.35 -14.38
N ILE A 20 10.63 5.45 -13.92
CA ILE A 20 10.29 4.48 -12.87
C ILE A 20 9.96 5.21 -11.57
N VAL A 21 10.82 6.14 -11.13
CA VAL A 21 10.61 6.90 -9.89
C VAL A 21 9.33 7.71 -9.95
N ASP A 22 9.06 8.44 -11.03
CA ASP A 22 7.85 9.25 -11.21
C ASP A 22 6.58 8.39 -11.18
N HIS A 23 6.67 7.14 -11.68
CA HIS A 23 5.52 6.24 -11.69
C HIS A 23 5.19 5.64 -10.31
N ILE A 24 6.21 5.29 -9.51
CA ILE A 24 6.00 4.66 -8.20
C ILE A 24 5.79 5.66 -7.07
N THR A 25 6.25 6.92 -7.22
CA THR A 25 6.08 7.98 -6.21
C THR A 25 4.69 8.61 -6.27
N ASP A 26 4.30 9.21 -5.15
CA ASP A 26 3.08 10.00 -5.09
C ASP A 26 3.25 11.34 -5.82
N ALA A 27 2.20 11.83 -6.47
CA ALA A 27 2.24 13.05 -7.27
C ALA A 27 0.95 13.85 -7.12
N HIS A 28 1.04 15.18 -7.39
CA HIS A 28 -0.10 16.09 -7.39
C HIS A 28 -0.90 16.05 -8.70
N ASP A 29 -0.42 15.29 -9.71
CA ASP A 29 -1.11 15.05 -10.97
C ASP A 29 -1.33 13.55 -11.16
N TRP A 30 -2.47 13.16 -11.70
CA TRP A 30 -2.68 11.79 -12.14
C TRP A 30 -2.27 11.65 -13.60
N HIS A 31 -1.02 11.28 -13.81
CA HIS A 31 -0.46 11.08 -15.15
C HIS A 31 -1.08 9.87 -15.83
N LEU A 32 -1.53 10.03 -17.10
CA LEU A 32 -2.14 8.97 -17.88
C LEU A 32 -1.18 8.43 -18.94
N TRP A 33 -0.70 9.31 -19.82
CA TRP A 33 0.25 8.98 -20.90
C TRP A 33 0.91 10.25 -21.45
N GLY A 34 2.00 10.07 -22.22
CA GLY A 34 2.79 11.16 -22.80
C GLY A 34 3.93 11.63 -21.89
N HIS A 35 4.82 12.47 -22.43
CA HIS A 35 5.92 13.08 -21.70
C HIS A 35 6.03 14.57 -22.05
N GLY A 36 6.54 15.36 -21.13
CA GLY A 36 6.72 16.80 -21.31
C GLY A 36 5.41 17.53 -21.64
N HIS A 37 5.43 18.39 -22.65
CA HIS A 37 4.25 19.19 -23.04
C HIS A 37 3.09 18.39 -23.65
N SER A 38 3.32 17.15 -24.06
CA SER A 38 2.27 16.23 -24.56
C SER A 38 1.70 15.30 -23.48
N ALA A 39 2.10 15.48 -22.24
CA ALA A 39 1.61 14.70 -21.13
C ALA A 39 0.11 14.94 -20.89
N VAL A 40 -0.67 13.88 -20.88
CA VAL A 40 -2.08 13.92 -20.50
C VAL A 40 -2.19 13.47 -19.05
N SER A 41 -2.62 14.39 -18.19
CA SER A 41 -2.86 14.10 -16.78
C SER A 41 -4.17 14.70 -16.31
N VAL A 42 -4.74 14.12 -15.27
CA VAL A 42 -5.87 14.71 -14.55
C VAL A 42 -5.33 15.59 -13.43
N PRO A 43 -5.60 16.90 -13.46
CA PRO A 43 -5.18 17.79 -12.41
C PRO A 43 -5.92 17.51 -11.11
N LEU A 44 -5.21 17.53 -9.99
CA LEU A 44 -5.77 17.30 -8.66
C LEU A 44 -5.77 18.61 -7.84
N PRO A 45 -6.69 18.74 -6.86
CA PRO A 45 -6.73 19.90 -5.99
C PRO A 45 -5.49 19.99 -5.11
N VAL A 46 -4.82 21.14 -5.13
CA VAL A 46 -3.68 21.49 -4.28
C VAL A 46 -4.19 22.36 -3.13
N ILE A 47 -3.89 21.95 -1.91
CA ILE A 47 -4.31 22.63 -0.67
C ILE A 47 -3.05 22.81 0.19
N LEU A 48 -2.57 24.06 0.28
CA LEU A 48 -1.37 24.38 1.02
C LEU A 48 -1.69 25.31 2.18
N LYS A 49 -1.03 25.09 3.31
CA LYS A 49 -1.04 26.02 4.44
C LYS A 49 0.35 26.58 4.64
N SER A 50 0.51 27.87 4.37
CA SER A 50 1.72 28.65 4.62
C SER A 50 1.55 29.58 5.83
N GLU A 51 2.55 30.40 6.11
CA GLU A 51 2.46 31.46 7.10
C GLU A 51 1.47 32.56 6.70
N GLN A 52 1.24 32.76 5.39
CA GLN A 52 0.30 33.78 4.87
C GLN A 52 -1.16 33.29 4.84
N GLY A 53 -1.40 31.99 5.05
CA GLY A 53 -2.74 31.43 5.12
C GLY A 53 -2.94 30.12 4.34
N LEU A 54 -4.20 29.88 3.97
CA LEU A 54 -4.60 28.71 3.19
C LEU A 54 -4.70 29.06 1.71
N HIS A 55 -4.04 28.26 0.88
CA HIS A 55 -4.05 28.40 -0.57
C HIS A 55 -4.74 27.19 -1.20
N PHE A 56 -5.64 27.44 -2.15
CA PHE A 56 -6.37 26.41 -2.87
C PHE A 56 -6.34 26.69 -4.37
N PHE A 57 -5.75 25.77 -5.15
CA PHE A 57 -5.68 25.86 -6.61
C PHE A 57 -5.52 24.46 -7.21
N MET A 58 -5.60 24.35 -8.53
CA MET A 58 -5.44 23.05 -9.22
C MET A 58 -3.97 22.84 -9.59
N SER A 59 -3.51 21.60 -9.58
CA SER A 59 -2.14 21.23 -9.96
C SER A 59 -1.79 21.58 -11.42
N SER A 60 -2.81 21.77 -12.30
CA SER A 60 -2.62 22.29 -13.65
C SER A 60 -1.92 23.64 -13.72
N ALA A 61 -1.97 24.43 -12.63
CA ALA A 61 -1.27 25.70 -12.54
C ALA A 61 0.25 25.57 -12.68
N PHE A 62 0.82 24.40 -12.34
CA PHE A 62 2.25 24.14 -12.52
C PHE A 62 2.64 23.73 -13.95
N HIS A 63 1.69 23.66 -14.90
CA HIS A 63 1.94 23.31 -16.33
C HIS A 63 2.80 22.03 -16.50
N HIS A 64 2.61 21.02 -15.65
CA HIS A 64 3.38 19.78 -15.59
C HIS A 64 4.87 19.95 -15.22
N ASP A 65 5.32 21.16 -14.87
CA ASP A 65 6.68 21.37 -14.39
C ASP A 65 6.91 20.64 -13.07
N ASN A 66 7.98 19.88 -13.00
CA ASN A 66 8.44 19.14 -11.81
C ASN A 66 9.93 19.42 -11.54
N ASP A 67 10.52 20.32 -12.29
CA ASP A 67 11.93 20.68 -12.22
C ASP A 67 12.17 22.04 -11.51
N GLY A 68 11.10 22.67 -11.04
CA GLY A 68 11.18 23.91 -10.27
C GLY A 68 11.34 25.18 -11.11
N LYS A 69 10.99 25.14 -12.39
CA LYS A 69 11.15 26.26 -13.33
C LYS A 69 9.90 27.14 -13.44
N HIS A 70 8.71 26.54 -13.23
CA HIS A 70 7.44 27.27 -13.30
C HIS A 70 6.96 27.70 -11.92
N VAL A 71 6.73 29.00 -11.76
CA VAL A 71 6.24 29.59 -10.50
C VAL A 71 4.76 29.86 -10.62
N VAL A 72 4.00 29.41 -9.63
CA VAL A 72 2.58 29.72 -9.45
C VAL A 72 2.44 30.81 -8.41
N ASP A 73 1.88 31.96 -8.78
CA ASP A 73 1.52 33.01 -7.84
C ASP A 73 0.08 32.85 -7.40
N HIS A 74 -0.13 32.73 -6.10
CA HIS A 74 -1.47 32.60 -5.53
C HIS A 74 -1.56 33.42 -4.22
N ASN A 75 -2.44 34.42 -4.22
CA ASN A 75 -2.66 35.35 -3.10
C ASN A 75 -1.39 36.06 -2.62
N GLY A 76 -0.47 36.40 -3.55
CA GLY A 76 0.77 37.12 -3.25
C GLY A 76 1.90 36.24 -2.72
N GLU A 77 1.71 34.96 -2.66
CA GLU A 77 2.75 33.97 -2.34
C GLU A 77 3.07 33.10 -3.56
N ARG A 78 4.36 32.83 -3.74
CA ARG A 78 4.88 32.17 -4.93
C ARG A 78 5.25 30.73 -4.60
N PHE A 79 4.70 29.77 -5.37
CA PHE A 79 4.92 28.33 -5.20
C PHE A 79 5.61 27.75 -6.41
N VAL A 80 6.44 26.73 -6.17
CA VAL A 80 7.16 25.99 -7.20
C VAL A 80 7.10 24.51 -6.87
N ARG A 81 6.95 23.65 -7.89
CA ARG A 81 6.99 22.19 -7.70
C ARG A 81 8.35 21.64 -8.12
N TYR A 82 8.97 20.88 -7.23
CA TYR A 82 10.24 20.22 -7.48
C TYR A 82 10.21 18.78 -6.93
N HIS A 83 10.48 17.79 -7.77
CA HIS A 83 10.45 16.36 -7.44
C HIS A 83 9.16 15.94 -6.71
N ASN A 84 8.01 16.30 -7.28
CA ASN A 84 6.66 16.03 -6.75
C ASN A 84 6.35 16.64 -5.36
N ARG A 85 7.17 17.60 -4.90
CA ARG A 85 6.91 18.37 -3.68
C ARG A 85 6.77 19.86 -4.00
N ILE A 86 5.97 20.55 -3.22
CA ILE A 86 5.71 21.97 -3.39
C ILE A 86 6.52 22.75 -2.36
N TYR A 87 7.18 23.79 -2.84
CA TYR A 87 8.02 24.69 -2.05
C TYR A 87 7.63 26.15 -2.30
N ILE A 88 7.95 27.02 -1.35
CA ILE A 88 7.89 28.47 -1.57
C ILE A 88 9.02 28.83 -2.52
N ALA A 89 8.69 29.50 -3.64
CA ALA A 89 9.65 29.87 -4.67
C ALA A 89 10.65 30.90 -4.17
N GLY A 90 11.91 30.76 -4.59
CA GLY A 90 12.94 31.78 -4.39
C GLY A 90 12.62 33.06 -5.14
N THR A 91 13.26 34.17 -4.72
CA THR A 91 13.10 35.50 -5.34
C THR A 91 13.70 35.56 -6.74
N SER A 92 14.74 34.77 -7.01
CA SER A 92 15.46 34.70 -8.29
C SER A 92 15.64 33.26 -8.72
N ALA A 93 15.70 33.04 -10.04
CA ALA A 93 16.07 31.74 -10.58
C ALA A 93 17.57 31.46 -10.40
N ASP A 94 17.95 30.20 -10.25
CA ASP A 94 19.34 29.76 -10.27
C ASP A 94 19.93 29.75 -11.71
N ALA A 95 21.17 29.27 -11.86
CA ALA A 95 21.83 29.17 -13.16
C ALA A 95 21.12 28.22 -14.16
N GLU A 96 20.26 27.31 -13.66
CA GLU A 96 19.48 26.35 -14.46
C GLU A 96 18.02 26.81 -14.67
N GLY A 97 17.70 28.05 -14.24
CA GLY A 97 16.36 28.64 -14.38
C GLY A 97 15.35 28.11 -13.36
N ARG A 98 15.80 27.47 -12.26
CA ARG A 98 14.94 26.95 -11.19
C ARG A 98 14.76 28.01 -10.10
N PHE A 99 13.56 28.11 -9.57
CA PHE A 99 13.25 28.97 -8.42
C PHE A 99 13.35 28.22 -7.08
N VAL A 100 14.12 27.12 -7.07
CA VAL A 100 14.43 26.29 -5.92
C VAL A 100 15.95 26.25 -5.73
N SER A 101 16.40 26.49 -4.52
CA SER A 101 17.81 26.31 -4.15
C SER A 101 18.05 24.83 -3.89
N VAL A 102 18.91 24.21 -4.68
CA VAL A 102 19.20 22.77 -4.61
C VAL A 102 20.57 22.57 -3.98
N ASN A 103 20.66 21.67 -3.00
CA ASN A 103 21.91 21.31 -2.37
C ASN A 103 22.73 20.32 -3.24
N GLU A 104 23.98 20.01 -2.83
CA GLU A 104 24.85 19.06 -3.54
C GLU A 104 24.25 17.64 -3.69
N LYS A 105 23.24 17.31 -2.89
CA LYS A 105 22.53 16.02 -2.94
C LYS A 105 21.29 16.03 -3.84
N GLY A 106 21.01 17.16 -4.51
CA GLY A 106 19.83 17.30 -5.34
C GLY A 106 18.52 17.57 -4.59
N GLU A 107 18.60 17.94 -3.30
CA GLU A 107 17.42 18.22 -2.47
C GLU A 107 17.14 19.71 -2.40
N ALA A 108 15.86 20.09 -2.43
CA ALA A 108 15.45 21.47 -2.26
C ALA A 108 15.67 21.95 -0.82
N SER A 109 16.26 23.12 -0.66
CA SER A 109 16.46 23.77 0.64
C SER A 109 15.42 24.84 0.96
N ASN A 110 14.50 25.13 0.04
CA ASN A 110 13.42 26.08 0.25
C ASN A 110 12.42 25.59 1.31
N VAL A 111 11.72 26.54 1.92
CA VAL A 111 10.66 26.24 2.88
C VAL A 111 9.51 25.52 2.17
N ALA A 112 9.11 24.35 2.71
CA ALA A 112 7.93 23.64 2.24
C ALA A 112 6.72 24.06 3.09
N PRO A 113 5.60 24.50 2.48
CA PRO A 113 4.35 24.70 3.20
C PRO A 113 3.80 23.37 3.70
N LEU A 114 2.87 23.41 4.66
CA LEU A 114 2.11 22.21 5.03
C LEU A 114 1.19 21.82 3.87
N ASP A 115 1.39 20.64 3.34
CA ASP A 115 0.67 20.14 2.16
C ASP A 115 -0.47 19.19 2.58
N PHE A 116 -1.71 19.61 2.32
CA PHE A 116 -2.94 18.84 2.52
C PHE A 116 -3.60 18.51 1.18
N SER A 117 -2.86 18.59 0.09
CA SER A 117 -3.37 18.36 -1.27
C SER A 117 -3.94 16.96 -1.45
N ILE A 118 -4.89 16.85 -2.36
CA ILE A 118 -5.37 15.56 -2.84
C ILE A 118 -4.37 15.05 -3.87
N THR A 119 -3.42 14.24 -3.42
CA THR A 119 -2.44 13.59 -4.29
C THR A 119 -3.05 12.38 -5.02
N LYS A 120 -2.33 11.84 -5.97
CA LYS A 120 -2.71 10.61 -6.72
C LYS A 120 -3.11 9.46 -5.76
N ASN A 121 -2.31 9.24 -4.71
CA ASN A 121 -2.59 8.19 -3.73
C ASN A 121 -3.82 8.49 -2.86
N VAL A 122 -4.03 9.75 -2.47
CA VAL A 122 -5.22 10.16 -1.72
C VAL A 122 -6.49 10.01 -2.57
N ALA A 123 -6.43 10.42 -3.84
CA ALA A 123 -7.54 10.25 -4.78
C ALA A 123 -7.89 8.76 -5.01
N ALA A 124 -6.86 7.93 -5.20
CA ALA A 124 -7.03 6.48 -5.32
C ALA A 124 -7.61 5.84 -4.04
N LEU A 125 -7.15 6.30 -2.87
CA LEU A 125 -7.69 5.87 -1.57
C LEU A 125 -9.19 6.19 -1.46
N LEU A 126 -9.58 7.42 -1.75
CA LEU A 126 -10.99 7.84 -1.70
C LEU A 126 -11.83 7.02 -2.68
N PHE A 127 -11.35 6.82 -3.90
CA PHE A 127 -12.02 5.99 -4.88
C PHE A 127 -12.18 4.54 -4.40
N SER A 128 -11.12 3.93 -3.88
CA SER A 128 -11.17 2.55 -3.39
C SER A 128 -12.13 2.38 -2.20
N VAL A 129 -12.18 3.36 -1.29
CA VAL A 129 -13.13 3.36 -0.17
C VAL A 129 -14.57 3.45 -0.67
N ILE A 130 -14.86 4.34 -1.62
CA ILE A 130 -16.20 4.46 -2.23
C ILE A 130 -16.58 3.16 -2.93
N LEU A 131 -15.66 2.57 -3.68
CA LEU A 131 -15.87 1.30 -4.39
C LEU A 131 -16.16 0.16 -3.39
N LEU A 132 -15.37 0.04 -2.32
CA LEU A 132 -15.57 -0.94 -1.25
C LEU A 132 -16.95 -0.77 -0.58
N LEU A 133 -17.30 0.45 -0.20
CA LEU A 133 -18.61 0.74 0.38
C LEU A 133 -19.74 0.36 -0.57
N TRP A 134 -19.63 0.70 -1.85
CA TRP A 134 -20.60 0.33 -2.86
C TRP A 134 -20.75 -1.19 -3.01
N ILE A 135 -19.64 -1.92 -3.08
CA ILE A 135 -19.61 -3.39 -3.17
C ILE A 135 -20.32 -3.99 -1.95
N PHE A 136 -19.85 -3.65 -0.74
CA PHE A 136 -20.35 -4.30 0.47
C PHE A 136 -21.77 -3.91 0.84
N LEU A 137 -22.17 -2.67 0.61
CA LEU A 137 -23.57 -2.24 0.79
C LEU A 137 -24.49 -2.94 -0.21
N SER A 138 -24.05 -3.13 -1.45
CA SER A 138 -24.78 -3.87 -2.48
C SER A 138 -24.92 -5.35 -2.11
N VAL A 139 -23.87 -5.97 -1.62
CA VAL A 139 -23.87 -7.36 -1.15
C VAL A 139 -24.77 -7.51 0.08
N ALA A 140 -24.65 -6.62 1.06
CA ALA A 140 -25.50 -6.64 2.26
C ALA A 140 -26.99 -6.49 1.93
N LYS A 141 -27.33 -5.61 0.96
CA LYS A 141 -28.70 -5.48 0.45
C LYS A 141 -29.18 -6.75 -0.26
N ALA A 142 -28.27 -7.42 -1.02
CA ALA A 142 -28.59 -8.67 -1.70
C ALA A 142 -28.88 -9.80 -0.71
N TYR A 143 -28.13 -9.92 0.39
CA TYR A 143 -28.41 -10.87 1.47
C TYR A 143 -29.80 -10.70 2.06
N ARG A 144 -30.18 -9.47 2.40
CA ARG A 144 -31.54 -9.17 2.95
C ARG A 144 -32.65 -9.47 1.97
N ARG A 145 -32.42 -9.26 0.66
CA ARG A 145 -33.44 -9.45 -0.38
C ARG A 145 -33.62 -10.90 -0.78
N ARG A 146 -32.57 -11.73 -0.64
CA ARG A 146 -32.50 -13.12 -1.11
C ARG A 146 -32.25 -14.10 0.03
N GLU A 147 -32.86 -13.84 1.17
CA GLU A 147 -32.78 -14.74 2.30
C GLU A 147 -33.30 -16.14 1.92
N GLY A 148 -32.50 -17.19 2.16
CA GLY A 148 -32.82 -18.57 1.77
C GLY A 148 -32.70 -18.91 0.28
N GLN A 149 -32.19 -17.99 -0.57
CA GLN A 149 -31.98 -18.24 -2.00
C GLN A 149 -30.50 -18.30 -2.35
N ALA A 150 -30.18 -18.96 -3.47
CA ALA A 150 -28.80 -19.03 -3.98
C ALA A 150 -28.26 -17.62 -4.31
N PRO A 151 -26.97 -17.34 -3.99
CA PRO A 151 -26.34 -16.06 -4.30
C PRO A 151 -26.25 -15.85 -5.81
N LYS A 152 -26.42 -14.58 -6.26
CA LYS A 152 -26.33 -14.19 -7.67
C LYS A 152 -25.54 -12.90 -7.84
N GLY A 153 -24.85 -12.77 -8.99
CA GLY A 153 -24.12 -11.57 -9.36
C GLY A 153 -22.94 -11.29 -8.40
N LEU A 154 -22.81 -10.05 -7.95
CA LEU A 154 -21.73 -9.60 -7.07
C LEU A 154 -21.65 -10.37 -5.75
N GLN A 155 -22.81 -10.77 -5.20
CA GLN A 155 -22.88 -11.61 -4.00
C GLN A 155 -22.17 -12.94 -4.22
N SER A 156 -22.42 -13.61 -5.36
CA SER A 156 -21.82 -14.90 -5.70
C SER A 156 -20.28 -14.83 -5.87
N LEU A 157 -19.75 -13.64 -6.21
CA LEU A 157 -18.30 -13.41 -6.32
C LEU A 157 -17.66 -13.16 -4.94
N ILE A 158 -18.32 -12.39 -4.09
CA ILE A 158 -17.75 -11.94 -2.81
C ILE A 158 -17.94 -12.96 -1.69
N GLU A 159 -19.05 -13.68 -1.69
CA GLU A 159 -19.40 -14.65 -0.63
C GLU A 159 -18.34 -15.76 -0.42
N PRO A 160 -17.79 -16.41 -1.47
CA PRO A 160 -16.72 -17.41 -1.28
C PRO A 160 -15.49 -16.84 -0.59
N LEU A 161 -15.15 -15.57 -0.88
CA LEU A 161 -14.00 -14.89 -0.25
C LEU A 161 -14.27 -14.54 1.22
N ILE A 162 -15.49 -14.15 1.55
CA ILE A 162 -15.90 -13.93 2.95
C ILE A 162 -15.81 -15.23 3.74
N ILE A 163 -16.33 -16.34 3.17
CA ILE A 163 -16.28 -17.67 3.76
C ILE A 163 -14.82 -18.12 3.92
N PHE A 164 -13.98 -17.91 2.90
CA PHE A 164 -12.56 -18.20 2.96
C PHE A 164 -11.85 -17.46 4.10
N VAL A 165 -12.04 -16.15 4.23
CA VAL A 165 -11.44 -15.37 5.34
C VAL A 165 -11.96 -15.86 6.69
N ARG A 166 -13.23 -16.21 6.80
CA ARG A 166 -13.82 -16.72 8.04
C ARG A 166 -13.26 -18.10 8.41
N ASP A 167 -13.30 -19.05 7.48
CA ASP A 167 -13.10 -20.48 7.78
C ASP A 167 -11.62 -20.87 7.71
N GLU A 168 -10.84 -20.28 6.79
CA GLU A 168 -9.42 -20.61 6.60
C GLU A 168 -8.46 -19.66 7.36
N ILE A 169 -8.92 -18.46 7.73
CA ILE A 169 -8.06 -17.49 8.42
C ILE A 169 -8.55 -17.25 9.85
N ALA A 170 -9.77 -16.72 10.02
CA ALA A 170 -10.22 -16.22 11.31
C ALA A 170 -10.47 -17.33 12.33
N LYS A 171 -11.19 -18.38 11.97
CA LYS A 171 -11.51 -19.50 12.88
C LYS A 171 -10.27 -20.26 13.35
N PRO A 172 -9.34 -20.68 12.47
CA PRO A 172 -8.15 -21.41 12.91
C PRO A 172 -7.21 -20.58 13.76
N SER A 173 -7.12 -19.25 13.48
CA SER A 173 -6.17 -18.36 14.15
C SER A 173 -6.69 -17.80 15.47
N ILE A 174 -7.99 -17.51 15.60
CA ILE A 174 -8.57 -16.80 16.75
C ILE A 174 -9.47 -17.72 17.62
N GLY A 175 -10.00 -18.79 17.02
CA GLY A 175 -10.91 -19.71 17.72
C GLY A 175 -12.30 -19.12 17.94
N ALA A 176 -12.90 -19.37 19.12
CA ALA A 176 -14.29 -19.01 19.43
C ALA A 176 -14.60 -17.50 19.31
N LYS A 177 -13.61 -16.64 19.53
CA LYS A 177 -13.76 -15.17 19.51
C LYS A 177 -13.62 -14.57 18.10
N HIS A 178 -13.46 -15.38 17.04
CA HIS A 178 -13.18 -14.91 15.68
C HIS A 178 -14.20 -13.90 15.14
N MET A 179 -15.50 -14.06 15.46
CA MET A 179 -16.56 -13.17 14.96
C MET A 179 -16.39 -11.70 15.38
N LYS A 180 -15.75 -11.44 16.52
CA LYS A 180 -15.44 -10.08 17.00
C LYS A 180 -14.48 -9.35 16.05
N TYR A 181 -13.54 -10.07 15.46
CA TYR A 181 -12.48 -9.52 14.61
C TYR A 181 -12.78 -9.60 13.11
N MET A 182 -13.83 -10.37 12.73
CA MET A 182 -14.24 -10.51 11.32
C MET A 182 -14.42 -9.19 10.58
N PRO A 183 -15.08 -8.14 11.14
CA PRO A 183 -15.24 -6.88 10.42
C PRO A 183 -13.89 -6.25 10.03
N TYR A 184 -12.92 -6.28 10.93
CA TYR A 184 -11.58 -5.76 10.65
C TYR A 184 -10.84 -6.61 9.63
N LEU A 185 -10.82 -7.94 9.80
CA LEU A 185 -10.13 -8.86 8.91
C LEU A 185 -10.66 -8.79 7.47
N LEU A 186 -11.98 -8.74 7.30
CA LEU A 186 -12.61 -8.54 5.99
C LEU A 186 -12.25 -7.17 5.39
N THR A 187 -12.30 -6.11 6.19
CA THR A 187 -11.95 -4.77 5.71
C THR A 187 -10.51 -4.72 5.21
N VAL A 188 -9.56 -5.25 5.97
CA VAL A 188 -8.15 -5.26 5.59
C VAL A 188 -7.90 -6.14 4.38
N PHE A 189 -8.48 -7.34 4.35
CA PHE A 189 -8.34 -8.26 3.21
C PHE A 189 -8.79 -7.60 1.91
N PHE A 190 -10.03 -7.11 1.87
CA PHE A 190 -10.58 -6.52 0.66
C PHE A 190 -9.95 -5.16 0.32
N PHE A 191 -9.58 -4.37 1.32
CA PHE A 191 -8.87 -3.12 1.10
C PHE A 191 -7.52 -3.35 0.41
N ILE A 192 -6.69 -4.25 0.93
CA ILE A 192 -5.39 -4.57 0.33
C ILE A 192 -5.58 -5.20 -1.05
N TRP A 193 -6.46 -6.18 -1.18
CA TRP A 193 -6.67 -6.89 -2.43
C TRP A 193 -7.17 -5.97 -3.55
N ILE A 194 -8.20 -5.17 -3.29
CA ILE A 194 -8.76 -4.24 -4.29
C ILE A 194 -7.77 -3.14 -4.66
N ASN A 195 -7.04 -2.58 -3.68
CA ASN A 195 -6.04 -1.57 -4.00
C ASN A 195 -4.85 -2.14 -4.77
N ASN A 196 -4.42 -3.36 -4.48
CA ASN A 196 -3.41 -4.04 -5.28
C ASN A 196 -3.90 -4.29 -6.72
N LEU A 197 -5.14 -4.74 -6.88
CA LEU A 197 -5.74 -4.92 -8.21
C LEU A 197 -5.86 -3.60 -8.97
N LEU A 198 -6.31 -2.53 -8.32
CA LEU A 198 -6.37 -1.20 -8.92
C LEU A 198 -4.98 -0.70 -9.31
N GLY A 199 -3.95 -0.98 -8.50
CA GLY A 199 -2.57 -0.63 -8.81
C GLY A 199 -2.03 -1.29 -10.08
N LEU A 200 -2.49 -2.50 -10.42
CA LEU A 200 -2.11 -3.21 -11.64
C LEU A 200 -2.76 -2.67 -12.91
N ILE A 201 -3.86 -1.93 -12.79
CA ILE A 201 -4.57 -1.37 -13.94
C ILE A 201 -3.90 -0.04 -14.33
N PRO A 202 -3.32 0.09 -15.55
CA PRO A 202 -2.58 1.29 -15.93
C PRO A 202 -3.48 2.48 -16.33
N ILE A 203 -4.80 2.37 -16.19
CA ILE A 203 -5.80 3.35 -16.62
C ILE A 203 -6.61 3.81 -15.41
N ILE A 204 -7.03 5.07 -15.36
CA ILE A 204 -7.90 5.59 -14.29
C ILE A 204 -9.12 4.67 -14.12
N PRO A 205 -9.44 4.31 -12.88
CA PRO A 205 -8.93 4.79 -11.59
C PRO A 205 -7.69 4.05 -11.05
N GLY A 206 -7.02 3.30 -11.88
CA GLY A 206 -5.83 2.51 -11.54
C GLY A 206 -4.50 3.29 -11.68
N GLY A 207 -3.39 2.56 -11.61
CA GLY A 207 -2.04 3.13 -11.75
C GLY A 207 -1.51 3.87 -10.53
N ALA A 208 -2.28 3.97 -9.45
CA ALA A 208 -1.79 4.47 -8.17
C ALA A 208 -1.29 3.31 -7.31
N ASN A 209 -0.01 3.34 -6.95
CA ASN A 209 0.62 2.33 -6.08
C ASN A 209 0.33 2.63 -4.61
N LEU A 210 -0.96 2.56 -4.21
CA LEU A 210 -1.39 2.94 -2.85
C LEU A 210 -0.74 2.06 -1.77
N THR A 211 -0.72 0.76 -1.96
CA THR A 211 -0.13 -0.21 -1.03
C THR A 211 1.40 -0.26 -1.09
N GLY A 212 2.01 0.32 -2.13
CA GLY A 212 3.43 0.64 -2.20
C GLY A 212 3.79 1.98 -1.55
N ASN A 213 2.83 2.71 -0.96
CA ASN A 213 3.12 3.88 -0.15
C ASN A 213 3.34 3.46 1.31
N ILE A 214 4.54 3.76 1.83
CA ILE A 214 4.94 3.36 3.19
C ILE A 214 4.03 3.94 4.28
N ALA A 215 3.46 5.14 4.08
CA ALA A 215 2.55 5.75 5.05
C ALA A 215 1.24 4.96 5.17
N VAL A 216 0.70 4.46 4.05
CA VAL A 216 -0.51 3.64 4.03
C VAL A 216 -0.27 2.30 4.70
N THR A 217 0.82 1.61 4.33
CA THR A 217 1.16 0.29 4.90
C THR A 217 1.50 0.38 6.38
N MET A 218 2.18 1.45 6.80
CA MET A 218 2.47 1.74 8.20
C MET A 218 1.17 1.98 8.99
N THR A 219 0.22 2.74 8.43
CA THR A 219 -1.07 3.00 9.08
C THR A 219 -1.85 1.70 9.29
N LEU A 220 -1.93 0.82 8.28
CA LEU A 220 -2.60 -0.48 8.40
C LEU A 220 -1.93 -1.36 9.48
N ALA A 221 -0.59 -1.42 9.47
CA ALA A 221 0.17 -2.18 10.46
C ALA A 221 -0.02 -1.62 11.87
N LEU A 222 -0.05 -0.29 12.02
CA LEU A 222 -0.27 0.38 13.30
C LEU A 222 -1.67 0.12 13.85
N ILE A 223 -2.71 0.16 13.00
CA ILE A 223 -4.09 -0.18 13.40
C ILE A 223 -4.15 -1.63 13.88
N THR A 224 -3.54 -2.58 13.14
CA THR A 224 -3.43 -3.98 13.57
C THR A 224 -2.77 -4.09 14.95
N PHE A 225 -1.66 -3.39 15.14
CA PHE A 225 -0.93 -3.36 16.40
C PHE A 225 -1.77 -2.80 17.57
N ILE A 226 -2.48 -1.69 17.34
CA ILE A 226 -3.37 -1.09 18.35
C ILE A 226 -4.47 -2.06 18.73
N ILE A 227 -5.15 -2.69 17.75
CA ILE A 227 -6.21 -3.66 18.03
C ILE A 227 -5.65 -4.85 18.80
N THR A 228 -4.48 -5.38 18.43
CA THR A 228 -3.80 -6.47 19.14
C THR A 228 -3.53 -6.09 20.59
N THR A 229 -2.93 -4.92 20.80
CA THR A 229 -2.52 -4.44 22.13
C THR A 229 -3.72 -4.16 23.04
N VAL A 230 -4.79 -3.54 22.51
CA VAL A 230 -6.02 -3.25 23.27
C VAL A 230 -6.82 -4.53 23.56
N SER A 231 -6.75 -5.52 22.68
CA SER A 231 -7.41 -6.82 22.86
C SER A 231 -6.64 -7.78 23.73
N ALA A 232 -5.36 -7.48 24.00
CA ALA A 232 -4.46 -8.34 24.76
C ALA A 232 -4.94 -8.53 26.20
N ASN A 233 -5.11 -9.79 26.60
CA ASN A 233 -5.51 -10.16 27.94
C ASN A 233 -4.30 -10.20 28.90
N LYS A 234 -4.54 -10.42 30.20
CA LYS A 234 -3.48 -10.51 31.22
C LYS A 234 -2.51 -11.66 30.94
N HIS A 235 -3.00 -12.74 30.35
CA HIS A 235 -2.17 -13.90 30.01
C HIS A 235 -1.14 -13.54 28.93
N TYR A 236 -1.54 -12.83 27.89
CA TYR A 236 -0.63 -12.33 26.85
C TYR A 236 0.51 -11.49 27.43
N TRP A 237 0.19 -10.50 28.27
CA TRP A 237 1.20 -9.65 28.89
C TRP A 237 2.09 -10.41 29.87
N ARG A 238 1.51 -11.38 30.59
CA ARG A 238 2.30 -12.26 31.45
C ARG A 238 3.26 -13.13 30.65
N HIS A 239 2.84 -13.61 29.48
CA HIS A 239 3.73 -14.35 28.57
C HIS A 239 4.87 -13.48 28.07
N VAL A 240 4.61 -12.23 27.68
CA VAL A 240 5.61 -11.27 27.17
C VAL A 240 6.62 -10.89 28.25
N PHE A 241 6.19 -10.62 29.49
CA PHE A 241 7.07 -10.13 30.56
C PHE A 241 7.62 -11.22 31.50
N ALA A 242 6.89 -12.29 31.67
CA ALA A 242 7.24 -13.35 32.63
C ALA A 242 6.70 -14.70 32.13
N MET A 243 7.33 -15.26 31.09
CA MET A 243 6.93 -16.55 30.51
C MET A 243 6.89 -17.64 31.60
N PRO A 244 5.73 -18.27 31.85
CA PRO A 244 5.58 -19.29 32.89
C PRO A 244 6.43 -20.53 32.56
N GLY A 245 7.08 -21.10 33.56
CA GLY A 245 7.88 -22.32 33.41
C GLY A 245 9.33 -22.09 33.00
N VAL A 246 9.79 -20.85 32.85
CA VAL A 246 11.16 -20.54 32.47
C VAL A 246 11.98 -20.12 33.69
N PRO A 247 13.22 -20.63 33.88
CA PRO A 247 14.11 -20.19 34.94
C PRO A 247 14.46 -18.70 34.84
N VAL A 248 14.57 -18.00 35.99
CA VAL A 248 14.81 -16.56 36.05
C VAL A 248 16.01 -16.09 35.22
N GLY A 249 17.08 -16.86 35.20
CA GLY A 249 18.28 -16.52 34.42
C GLY A 249 18.04 -16.47 32.89
N VAL A 250 17.17 -17.34 32.38
CA VAL A 250 16.77 -17.37 30.95
C VAL A 250 15.73 -16.29 30.67
N LEU A 251 14.86 -15.99 31.63
CA LEU A 251 13.81 -14.98 31.49
C LEU A 251 14.38 -13.58 31.24
N VAL A 252 15.51 -13.24 31.89
CA VAL A 252 16.20 -11.95 31.67
C VAL A 252 16.62 -11.74 30.22
N LEU A 253 16.98 -12.82 29.52
CA LEU A 253 17.33 -12.76 28.09
C LEU A 253 16.10 -12.83 27.20
N LEU A 254 15.10 -13.63 27.59
CA LEU A 254 13.92 -13.91 26.76
C LEU A 254 12.94 -12.74 26.72
N THR A 255 12.71 -12.07 27.85
CA THR A 255 11.78 -10.94 27.95
C THR A 255 12.10 -9.78 26.99
N PRO A 256 13.35 -9.30 26.86
CA PRO A 256 13.69 -8.28 25.86
C PRO A 256 13.44 -8.74 24.42
N ILE A 257 13.70 -10.02 24.12
CA ILE A 257 13.49 -10.59 22.78
C ILE A 257 11.98 -10.63 22.46
N GLU A 258 11.15 -11.10 23.40
CA GLU A 258 9.70 -11.17 23.23
C GLU A 258 9.09 -9.76 23.11
N LEU A 259 9.54 -8.83 23.96
CA LEU A 259 9.11 -7.44 23.87
C LEU A 259 9.48 -6.80 22.54
N LEU A 260 10.71 -7.04 22.06
CA LEU A 260 11.15 -6.60 20.73
C LEU A 260 10.26 -7.23 19.64
N GLY A 261 9.90 -8.51 19.79
CA GLY A 261 9.00 -9.22 18.90
C GLY A 261 7.63 -8.53 18.77
N VAL A 262 7.06 -8.04 19.86
CA VAL A 262 5.78 -7.30 19.85
C VAL A 262 5.85 -6.06 18.96
N PHE A 263 6.97 -5.32 18.98
CA PHE A 263 7.16 -4.14 18.12
C PHE A 263 7.56 -4.50 16.70
N LEU A 264 8.31 -5.60 16.50
CA LEU A 264 8.71 -6.03 15.15
C LEU A 264 7.56 -6.57 14.31
N ARG A 265 6.52 -7.15 14.92
CA ARG A 265 5.37 -7.71 14.22
C ARG A 265 4.70 -6.71 13.25
N PRO A 266 4.28 -5.50 13.67
CA PRO A 266 3.72 -4.50 12.75
C PRO A 266 4.74 -4.00 11.73
N PHE A 267 6.01 -3.89 12.11
CA PHE A 267 7.07 -3.47 11.20
C PHE A 267 7.27 -4.47 10.06
N VAL A 268 7.27 -5.77 10.35
CA VAL A 268 7.36 -6.83 9.32
C VAL A 268 6.14 -6.81 8.39
N LEU A 269 4.92 -6.58 8.92
CA LEU A 269 3.71 -6.43 8.10
C LEU A 269 3.85 -5.25 7.13
N MET A 270 4.29 -4.10 7.63
CA MET A 270 4.50 -2.89 6.84
C MET A 270 5.52 -3.14 5.71
N ILE A 271 6.72 -3.61 6.06
CA ILE A 271 7.81 -3.82 5.09
C ILE A 271 7.40 -4.83 4.03
N ARG A 272 6.75 -5.94 4.41
CA ARG A 272 6.34 -6.97 3.46
C ARG A 272 5.35 -6.43 2.43
N LEU A 273 4.33 -5.68 2.88
CA LEU A 273 3.33 -5.12 1.97
C LEU A 273 3.97 -4.08 1.05
N PHE A 274 4.71 -3.14 1.60
CA PHE A 274 5.42 -2.10 0.86
C PHE A 274 6.41 -2.68 -0.16
N ALA A 275 7.33 -3.55 0.29
CA ALA A 275 8.43 -4.01 -0.53
C ALA A 275 7.96 -4.89 -1.71
N ASN A 276 7.01 -5.80 -1.48
CA ASN A 276 6.55 -6.69 -2.54
C ASN A 276 5.89 -5.94 -3.69
N ILE A 277 4.99 -4.99 -3.37
CA ILE A 277 4.28 -4.22 -4.40
C ILE A 277 5.25 -3.27 -5.12
N THR A 278 6.09 -2.55 -4.37
CA THR A 278 7.06 -1.63 -4.96
C THR A 278 8.08 -2.35 -5.85
N ALA A 279 8.62 -3.50 -5.39
CA ALA A 279 9.56 -4.28 -6.17
C ALA A 279 8.92 -4.82 -7.47
N GLY A 280 7.68 -5.32 -7.42
CA GLY A 280 6.94 -5.78 -8.61
C GLY A 280 6.84 -4.69 -9.66
N HIS A 281 6.38 -3.50 -9.29
CA HIS A 281 6.28 -2.36 -10.21
C HIS A 281 7.64 -1.93 -10.78
N ILE A 282 8.69 -1.87 -9.96
CA ILE A 282 10.05 -1.53 -10.43
C ILE A 282 10.52 -2.52 -11.49
N ILE A 283 10.35 -3.82 -11.23
CA ILE A 283 10.78 -4.87 -12.15
C ILE A 283 10.01 -4.76 -13.48
N ALA A 284 8.68 -4.68 -13.44
CA ALA A 284 7.86 -4.58 -14.65
C ALA A 284 8.22 -3.35 -15.49
N LEU A 285 8.35 -2.17 -14.87
CA LEU A 285 8.73 -0.93 -15.54
C LEU A 285 10.17 -0.99 -16.09
N SER A 286 11.10 -1.65 -15.39
CA SER A 286 12.47 -1.82 -15.88
C SER A 286 12.51 -2.62 -17.17
N PHE A 287 11.78 -3.73 -17.26
CA PHE A 287 11.70 -4.50 -18.51
C PHE A 287 11.00 -3.74 -19.63
N PHE A 288 9.97 -2.98 -19.30
CA PHE A 288 9.30 -2.13 -20.29
C PHE A 288 10.24 -1.05 -20.82
N SER A 289 11.07 -0.44 -19.96
CA SER A 289 12.06 0.57 -20.33
C SER A 289 13.13 0.05 -21.29
N LEU A 290 13.46 -1.25 -21.25
CA LEU A 290 14.42 -1.85 -22.19
C LEU A 290 13.99 -1.70 -23.64
N ILE A 291 12.67 -1.72 -23.92
CA ILE A 291 12.16 -1.54 -25.29
C ILE A 291 12.56 -0.17 -25.84
N PHE A 292 12.45 0.87 -25.02
CA PHE A 292 12.81 2.24 -25.41
C PHE A 292 14.33 2.39 -25.55
N ILE A 293 15.11 1.90 -24.58
CA ILE A 293 16.58 2.00 -24.60
C ILE A 293 17.17 1.33 -25.85
N PHE A 294 16.74 0.11 -26.15
CA PHE A 294 17.24 -0.60 -27.33
C PHE A 294 16.63 -0.07 -28.64
N GLY A 295 15.43 0.51 -28.57
CA GLY A 295 14.80 1.19 -29.69
C GLY A 295 15.57 2.42 -30.17
N GLU A 296 16.15 3.21 -29.23
CA GLU A 296 17.03 4.35 -29.54
C GLU A 296 18.34 3.91 -30.22
N MET A 297 18.88 2.73 -29.85
CA MET A 297 20.12 2.22 -30.46
C MET A 297 19.92 1.74 -31.89
N SER A 298 18.84 1.01 -32.17
CA SER A 298 18.49 0.48 -33.48
C SER A 298 17.06 -0.04 -33.51
N THR A 299 16.31 0.26 -34.57
CA THR A 299 14.94 -0.23 -34.76
C THR A 299 14.87 -1.77 -34.75
N GLY A 300 15.88 -2.44 -35.33
CA GLY A 300 15.95 -3.91 -35.36
C GLY A 300 16.17 -4.52 -33.95
N LEU A 301 17.05 -3.92 -33.17
CA LEU A 301 17.28 -4.32 -31.79
C LEU A 301 16.05 -4.04 -30.90
N GLY A 302 15.43 -2.86 -31.07
CA GLY A 302 14.21 -2.50 -30.38
C GLY A 302 13.06 -3.49 -30.63
N LEU A 303 12.84 -3.90 -31.90
CA LEU A 303 11.85 -4.91 -32.23
C LEU A 303 12.18 -6.30 -31.67
N GLY A 304 13.44 -6.73 -31.72
CA GLY A 304 13.87 -8.02 -31.16
C GLY A 304 13.68 -8.08 -29.65
N VAL A 305 14.11 -7.03 -28.95
CA VAL A 305 13.97 -6.91 -27.48
C VAL A 305 12.50 -6.75 -27.10
N SER A 306 11.68 -6.05 -27.89
CA SER A 306 10.28 -5.83 -27.56
C SER A 306 9.47 -7.12 -27.42
N VAL A 307 9.70 -8.12 -28.29
CA VAL A 307 9.02 -9.42 -28.23
C VAL A 307 9.34 -10.11 -26.89
N PHE A 308 10.61 -10.14 -26.50
CA PHE A 308 11.04 -10.74 -25.24
C PHE A 308 10.52 -9.94 -24.03
N SER A 309 10.67 -8.61 -24.06
CA SER A 309 10.23 -7.74 -22.96
C SER A 309 8.72 -7.79 -22.75
N VAL A 310 7.93 -7.78 -23.81
CA VAL A 310 6.46 -7.89 -23.72
C VAL A 310 6.06 -9.24 -23.15
N ALA A 311 6.65 -10.35 -23.62
CA ALA A 311 6.37 -11.67 -23.08
C ALA A 311 6.71 -11.75 -21.57
N PHE A 312 7.84 -11.15 -21.19
CA PHE A 312 8.26 -11.11 -19.78
C PHE A 312 7.35 -10.21 -18.92
N VAL A 313 6.94 -9.03 -19.43
CA VAL A 313 6.00 -8.13 -18.74
C VAL A 313 4.65 -8.83 -18.53
N VAL A 314 4.13 -9.54 -19.52
CA VAL A 314 2.89 -10.32 -19.38
C VAL A 314 3.05 -11.39 -18.29
N PHE A 315 4.16 -12.12 -18.29
CA PHE A 315 4.46 -13.11 -17.25
C PHE A 315 4.54 -12.46 -15.86
N MET A 316 5.24 -11.33 -15.73
CA MET A 316 5.34 -10.58 -14.47
C MET A 316 3.98 -10.05 -14.01
N SER A 317 3.13 -9.57 -14.92
CA SER A 317 1.77 -9.11 -14.57
C SER A 317 0.90 -10.23 -14.01
N LEU A 318 1.06 -11.46 -14.51
CA LEU A 318 0.38 -12.64 -13.94
C LEU A 318 0.90 -12.96 -12.53
N LEU A 319 2.21 -12.86 -12.31
CA LEU A 319 2.81 -13.02 -10.98
C LEU A 319 2.35 -11.92 -10.03
N GLU A 320 2.30 -10.66 -10.48
CA GLU A 320 1.80 -9.54 -9.68
C GLU A 320 0.33 -9.72 -9.28
N LEU A 321 -0.50 -10.26 -10.18
CA LEU A 321 -1.89 -10.61 -9.87
C LEU A 321 -1.97 -11.65 -8.74
N LEU A 322 -1.13 -12.68 -8.80
CA LEU A 322 -1.03 -13.69 -7.74
C LEU A 322 -0.54 -13.07 -6.44
N VAL A 323 0.52 -12.25 -6.50
CA VAL A 323 1.08 -11.54 -5.34
C VAL A 323 0.06 -10.58 -4.72
N ALA A 324 -0.75 -9.90 -5.53
CA ALA A 324 -1.81 -9.01 -5.08
C ALA A 324 -2.81 -9.72 -4.14
N PHE A 325 -3.20 -10.95 -4.48
CA PHE A 325 -4.04 -11.79 -3.63
C PHE A 325 -3.28 -12.33 -2.41
N LEU A 326 -2.11 -12.92 -2.63
CA LEU A 326 -1.28 -13.48 -1.56
C LEU A 326 -0.95 -12.45 -0.49
N GLN A 327 -0.72 -11.20 -0.88
CA GLN A 327 -0.38 -10.13 0.05
C GLN A 327 -1.57 -9.78 0.96
N ALA A 328 -2.79 -9.70 0.40
CA ALA A 328 -4.01 -9.54 1.20
C ALA A 328 -4.22 -10.73 2.15
N PHE A 329 -4.04 -11.95 1.65
CA PHE A 329 -4.13 -13.16 2.45
C PHE A 329 -3.14 -13.19 3.61
N VAL A 330 -1.83 -12.98 3.32
CA VAL A 330 -0.77 -13.07 4.33
C VAL A 330 -0.91 -11.96 5.38
N PHE A 331 -1.24 -10.73 4.97
CA PHE A 331 -1.45 -9.64 5.94
C PHE A 331 -2.62 -9.95 6.88
N THR A 332 -3.73 -10.43 6.34
CA THR A 332 -4.93 -10.79 7.11
C THR A 332 -4.67 -11.99 8.02
N LEU A 333 -3.97 -13.01 7.53
CA LEU A 333 -3.59 -14.20 8.30
C LEU A 333 -2.69 -13.83 9.49
N LEU A 334 -1.64 -13.04 9.27
CA LEU A 334 -0.76 -12.61 10.35
C LEU A 334 -1.49 -11.72 11.36
N SER A 335 -2.39 -10.83 10.90
CA SER A 335 -3.24 -10.04 11.79
C SER A 335 -4.14 -10.94 12.65
N ALA A 336 -4.74 -11.97 12.05
CA ALA A 336 -5.56 -12.95 12.77
C ALA A 336 -4.76 -13.75 13.80
N ILE A 337 -3.53 -14.17 13.45
CA ILE A 337 -2.62 -14.87 14.39
C ILE A 337 -2.27 -13.95 15.59
N TYR A 338 -2.02 -12.65 15.33
CA TYR A 338 -1.73 -11.69 16.41
C TYR A 338 -2.93 -11.47 17.32
N PHE A 339 -4.14 -11.39 16.75
CA PHE A 339 -5.37 -11.32 17.56
C PHE A 339 -5.60 -12.61 18.35
N GLY A 340 -5.38 -13.77 17.75
CA GLY A 340 -5.48 -15.07 18.42
C GLY A 340 -4.56 -15.13 19.62
N SER A 341 -3.28 -14.82 19.45
CA SER A 341 -2.30 -14.81 20.54
C SER A 341 -2.65 -13.80 21.66
N ALA A 342 -3.29 -12.67 21.29
CA ALA A 342 -3.69 -11.65 22.26
C ALA A 342 -4.89 -12.08 23.13
N VAL A 343 -5.79 -12.92 22.59
CA VAL A 343 -7.05 -13.30 23.26
C VAL A 343 -7.09 -14.76 23.71
N GLU A 344 -6.02 -15.52 23.48
CA GLU A 344 -5.90 -16.91 23.88
C GLU A 344 -6.09 -17.05 25.40
N GLU A 345 -7.03 -17.92 25.77
CA GLU A 345 -7.27 -18.34 27.14
C GLU A 345 -6.81 -19.79 27.23
N HIS A 346 -5.83 -20.09 28.06
CA HIS A 346 -5.54 -21.47 28.41
C HIS A 346 -6.68 -21.92 29.32
N ASP A 347 -7.61 -22.68 28.77
CA ASP A 347 -8.48 -23.53 29.56
C ASP A 347 -7.53 -24.50 30.29
N HIS A 348 -7.38 -24.29 31.59
CA HIS A 348 -6.89 -25.32 32.47
C HIS A 348 -7.93 -26.45 32.38
N HIS A 349 -7.74 -27.41 31.48
CA HIS A 349 -8.26 -28.73 31.71
C HIS A 349 -7.62 -29.20 33.02
N HIS A 350 -8.33 -29.01 34.12
CA HIS A 350 -8.22 -29.90 35.25
C HIS A 350 -8.61 -31.26 34.66
N GLU A 351 -7.65 -32.06 34.23
CA GLU A 351 -7.77 -33.50 34.27
C GLU A 351 -8.04 -33.79 35.74
N ASP A 352 -9.33 -33.97 36.05
CA ASP A 352 -9.76 -34.55 37.31
C ASP A 352 -9.19 -35.98 37.32
N GLU A 353 -8.04 -36.08 37.98
CA GLU A 353 -7.42 -37.29 38.46
C GLU A 353 -8.29 -37.85 39.61
N HIS A 354 -9.52 -38.25 39.30
CA HIS A 354 -10.38 -39.06 40.19
C HIS A 354 -11.11 -40.11 39.41
N GLY A 355 -10.42 -41.21 39.17
CA GLY A 355 -10.98 -42.42 38.49
C GLY A 355 -10.20 -43.67 38.81
N HIS A 356 -9.55 -43.75 39.94
CA HIS A 356 -9.12 -45.02 40.51
C HIS A 356 -9.94 -45.31 41.76
N ALA A 357 -11.02 -46.09 41.60
CA ALA A 357 -11.46 -47.03 42.61
C ALA A 357 -12.61 -47.90 42.08
N HIS A 358 -12.44 -49.17 42.28
CA HIS A 358 -13.44 -50.26 42.23
C HIS A 358 -13.79 -50.85 40.88
N VAL A 359 -12.86 -51.67 40.36
CA VAL A 359 -13.21 -52.94 39.78
C VAL A 359 -13.00 -53.99 40.85
N GLU A 360 -14.07 -54.34 41.54
CA GLU A 360 -14.10 -55.53 42.35
C GLU A 360 -15.34 -56.35 41.99
N GLU A 361 -15.04 -57.56 41.53
CA GLU A 361 -15.74 -58.79 41.68
C GLU A 361 -17.28 -58.83 41.50
N ALA A 362 -17.70 -59.35 40.40
CA ALA A 362 -18.84 -60.30 40.38
C ALA A 362 -18.61 -61.34 39.30
N ALA A 363 -17.76 -62.30 39.58
CA ALA A 363 -17.87 -63.64 39.03
C ALA A 363 -18.92 -64.35 39.85
N ILE A 364 -19.59 -65.32 39.16
CA ILE A 364 -20.44 -66.42 39.67
C ILE A 364 -21.97 -66.07 39.72
N VAL A 365 -22.75 -66.42 38.75
CA VAL A 365 -23.54 -67.68 38.55
C VAL A 365 -24.04 -67.67 37.08
#